data_e2676d713b32c04b38fd191f7dbf0eda
#
_entry.id   e2676d713b32c04b38fd191f7dbf0eda
#
_cell.length_a   1.000
_cell.length_b   1.000
_cell.length_c   1.000
_cell.angle_alpha   90.00
_cell.angle_beta   90.00
_cell.angle_gamma   90.00
#
_symmetry.space_group_name_H-M   'P 1'
#
loop_
_entity.id
_entity.type
_entity.pdbx_description
1 polymer ?
#
loop_
_entity_poly.entity_id
_entity_poly.type
_entity_poly.pdbx_seq_one_letter_code
_entity_poly.pdbx_strand_id
1 'polypeptide(L)'
;MENIDKSEITQDRKDYYIGLAHFYRGFTYFRIAQKWGEAPLQTDSRDISKKAKSSVADILQFALDETNLAIKLLPLRDGLIDANGSQVTDKATPSKEIAQALKADLCAWKAAINNEPELWQEAINAANFVIDSCHYTLATDPEEVCTKVLPGGSDEGIFEIKFNYVEATRNPWTPMEEFVTFPIRPEDGRGDIKYCYARMFETTVDKMYPGHFEGMIAEGVYQGDKRRLAYFYDLDTIRKNAEWHALAEGYAYPYKFRKVQLGTTSWSQGKFECFACDHIIYRLADLILLRAECYARINKNDLATKDLNRIRERAYGNRSHDYNAATEGSDLRYIIFKEREKELLWEGKRWYDIVRNGYWKTELSKFHATQMTQQDVDNGALYMPVGYPAFNENSLMTQNKYWQARY
;
A
#
# COMPACT_ATOMS: atom_id res chain seq x y z
N MET A 1 -17.09 12.84 -20.23
CA MET A 1 -16.83 14.26 -19.97
C MET A 1 -17.60 15.17 -20.95
N GLU A 2 -17.58 14.95 -22.25
CA GLU A 2 -18.20 15.80 -23.28
C GLU A 2 -19.73 16.06 -23.13
N ASN A 3 -20.47 15.21 -22.46
CA ASN A 3 -21.91 15.38 -22.28
C ASN A 3 -22.30 16.14 -21.00
N ILE A 4 -21.35 16.42 -20.12
CA ILE A 4 -21.63 17.06 -18.83
C ILE A 4 -22.11 18.53 -19.01
N ASP A 5 -21.65 19.18 -20.05
CA ASP A 5 -22.05 20.55 -20.36
C ASP A 5 -23.54 20.67 -20.68
N LYS A 6 -24.18 19.58 -21.12
CA LYS A 6 -25.61 19.49 -21.39
C LYS A 6 -26.46 19.30 -20.13
N SER A 7 -25.84 19.06 -18.97
CA SER A 7 -26.56 18.90 -17.71
C SER A 7 -26.89 20.25 -17.07
N GLU A 8 -27.99 20.29 -16.33
CA GLU A 8 -28.49 21.51 -15.65
C GLU A 8 -27.89 21.66 -14.21
N ILE A 9 -26.73 21.06 -13.94
CA ILE A 9 -26.03 21.21 -12.67
C ILE A 9 -25.09 22.42 -12.67
N THR A 10 -24.71 22.89 -11.49
CA THR A 10 -23.79 24.04 -11.34
C THR A 10 -22.39 23.72 -11.91
N GLN A 11 -21.61 24.74 -12.25
CA GLN A 11 -20.27 24.58 -12.78
C GLN A 11 -19.36 23.83 -11.79
N ASP A 12 -19.42 24.15 -10.51
CA ASP A 12 -18.64 23.45 -9.46
C ASP A 12 -18.94 21.96 -9.41
N ARG A 13 -20.21 21.57 -9.64
CA ARG A 13 -20.60 20.15 -9.72
C ARG A 13 -20.08 19.49 -11.00
N LYS A 14 -20.06 20.20 -12.11
CA LYS A 14 -19.46 19.72 -13.38
C LYS A 14 -17.96 19.49 -13.18
N ASP A 15 -17.26 20.47 -12.64
CA ASP A 15 -15.83 20.42 -12.38
C ASP A 15 -15.49 19.25 -11.43
N TYR A 16 -16.28 19.06 -10.40
CA TYR A 16 -16.11 17.93 -9.48
C TYR A 16 -16.23 16.56 -10.19
N TYR A 17 -17.28 16.34 -11.00
CA TYR A 17 -17.45 15.08 -11.73
C TYR A 17 -16.36 14.86 -12.79
N ILE A 18 -15.92 15.91 -13.46
CA ILE A 18 -14.78 15.86 -14.38
C ILE A 18 -13.51 15.53 -13.61
N GLY A 19 -13.30 16.17 -12.46
CA GLY A 19 -12.17 15.90 -11.57
C GLY A 19 -12.12 14.44 -11.09
N LEU A 20 -13.27 13.85 -10.73
CA LEU A 20 -13.37 12.42 -10.38
C LEU A 20 -12.96 11.53 -11.57
N ALA A 21 -13.45 11.83 -12.77
CA ALA A 21 -13.13 11.06 -13.98
C ALA A 21 -11.61 11.10 -14.28
N HIS A 22 -10.99 12.27 -14.16
CA HIS A 22 -9.54 12.44 -14.31
C HIS A 22 -8.78 11.67 -13.22
N PHE A 23 -9.20 11.75 -11.96
CA PHE A 23 -8.57 11.02 -10.87
C PHE A 23 -8.58 9.51 -11.13
N TYR A 24 -9.74 8.92 -11.40
CA TYR A 24 -9.82 7.47 -11.59
C TYR A 24 -9.08 7.02 -12.84
N ARG A 25 -9.04 7.83 -13.89
CA ARG A 25 -8.26 7.51 -15.09
C ARG A 25 -6.77 7.55 -14.81
N GLY A 26 -6.27 8.60 -14.14
CA GLY A 26 -4.88 8.70 -13.71
C GLY A 26 -4.47 7.55 -12.77
N PHE A 27 -5.28 7.30 -11.75
CA PHE A 27 -5.05 6.21 -10.80
C PHE A 27 -5.00 4.84 -11.49
N THR A 28 -5.96 4.56 -12.36
CA THR A 28 -6.04 3.26 -13.04
C THR A 28 -4.84 3.03 -13.97
N TYR A 29 -4.48 4.01 -14.79
CA TYR A 29 -3.31 3.88 -15.66
C TYR A 29 -2.00 3.79 -14.89
N PHE A 30 -1.87 4.50 -13.78
CA PHE A 30 -0.72 4.32 -12.89
C PHE A 30 -0.64 2.87 -12.37
N ARG A 31 -1.74 2.30 -11.90
CA ARG A 31 -1.77 0.89 -11.44
C ARG A 31 -1.51 -0.10 -12.56
N ILE A 32 -1.97 0.16 -13.77
CA ILE A 32 -1.66 -0.65 -14.96
C ILE A 32 -0.16 -0.60 -15.24
N ALA A 33 0.45 0.59 -15.27
CA ALA A 33 1.88 0.75 -15.50
C ALA A 33 2.73 0.03 -14.41
N GLN A 34 2.31 0.11 -13.16
CA GLN A 34 2.99 -0.61 -12.07
C GLN A 34 2.93 -2.13 -12.19
N LYS A 35 1.81 -2.68 -12.66
CA LYS A 35 1.60 -4.14 -12.71
C LYS A 35 2.10 -4.77 -13.99
N TRP A 36 1.80 -4.19 -15.15
CA TRP A 36 2.06 -4.80 -16.45
C TRP A 36 3.08 -4.03 -17.29
N GLY A 37 3.47 -2.83 -16.86
CA GLY A 37 4.36 -1.97 -17.62
C GLY A 37 3.62 -1.36 -18.82
N GLU A 38 3.96 -1.81 -20.02
CA GLU A 38 3.32 -1.39 -21.26
C GLU A 38 1.86 -1.88 -21.35
N ALA A 39 0.97 -1.03 -21.81
CA ALA A 39 -0.44 -1.36 -22.01
C ALA A 39 -1.06 -0.47 -23.11
N PRO A 40 -2.17 -0.85 -23.73
CA PRO A 40 -2.92 0.02 -24.61
C PRO A 40 -3.44 1.27 -23.88
N LEU A 41 -3.23 2.44 -24.46
CA LEU A 41 -3.75 3.70 -23.94
C LEU A 41 -5.08 4.03 -24.61
N GLN A 42 -6.17 3.85 -23.85
CA GLN A 42 -7.53 4.14 -24.30
C GLN A 42 -8.00 5.47 -23.70
N THR A 43 -8.09 6.49 -24.52
CA THR A 43 -8.44 7.86 -24.07
C THR A 43 -9.90 8.22 -24.35
N ASP A 44 -10.55 7.56 -25.31
CA ASP A 44 -11.97 7.74 -25.66
C ASP A 44 -12.72 6.40 -25.53
N SER A 45 -13.73 6.34 -24.69
CA SER A 45 -14.56 5.13 -24.46
C SER A 45 -15.40 4.71 -25.67
N ARG A 46 -15.56 5.59 -26.68
CA ARG A 46 -16.27 5.30 -27.92
C ARG A 46 -15.36 4.72 -29.00
N ASP A 47 -14.05 4.87 -28.83
CA ASP A 47 -13.08 4.30 -29.75
C ASP A 47 -12.86 2.81 -29.41
N ILE A 48 -13.49 1.95 -30.20
CA ILE A 48 -13.39 0.49 -30.08
C ILE A 48 -12.29 -0.10 -30.98
N SER A 49 -11.43 0.75 -31.57
CA SER A 49 -10.33 0.30 -32.39
C SER A 49 -9.30 -0.49 -31.59
N LYS A 50 -8.71 -1.50 -32.21
CA LYS A 50 -7.61 -2.27 -31.61
C LYS A 50 -6.40 -1.37 -31.46
N LYS A 51 -5.76 -1.43 -30.30
CA LYS A 51 -4.59 -0.62 -29.97
C LYS A 51 -3.41 -1.50 -29.56
N ALA A 52 -2.24 -1.16 -30.09
CA ALA A 52 -0.99 -1.68 -29.58
C ALA A 52 -0.69 -1.12 -28.17
N LYS A 53 0.24 -1.74 -27.47
CA LYS A 53 0.74 -1.21 -26.19
C LYS A 53 1.49 0.10 -26.43
N SER A 54 1.22 1.07 -25.57
CA SER A 54 2.02 2.28 -25.40
C SER A 54 3.18 2.01 -24.44
N SER A 55 4.22 2.80 -24.52
CA SER A 55 5.39 2.67 -23.62
C SER A 55 5.00 2.96 -22.16
N VAL A 56 5.79 2.43 -21.22
CA VAL A 56 5.62 2.75 -19.79
C VAL A 56 5.73 4.26 -19.55
N ALA A 57 6.64 4.93 -20.26
CA ALA A 57 6.84 6.37 -20.16
C ALA A 57 5.57 7.14 -20.57
N ASP A 58 4.95 6.77 -21.69
CA ASP A 58 3.73 7.43 -22.18
C ASP A 58 2.55 7.22 -21.22
N ILE A 59 2.40 5.99 -20.68
CA ILE A 59 1.33 5.67 -19.75
C ILE A 59 1.50 6.45 -18.44
N LEU A 60 2.72 6.52 -17.91
CA LEU A 60 3.02 7.27 -16.69
C LEU A 60 2.86 8.77 -16.90
N GLN A 61 3.24 9.31 -18.06
CA GLN A 61 3.02 10.71 -18.39
C GLN A 61 1.52 11.01 -18.47
N PHE A 62 0.76 10.19 -19.18
CA PHE A 62 -0.69 10.33 -19.26
C PHE A 62 -1.34 10.29 -17.87
N ALA A 63 -0.94 9.33 -17.02
CA ALA A 63 -1.44 9.24 -15.65
C ALA A 63 -1.13 10.50 -14.82
N LEU A 64 0.06 11.09 -15.01
CA LEU A 64 0.46 12.33 -14.33
C LEU A 64 -0.36 13.52 -14.81
N ASP A 65 -0.60 13.66 -16.12
CA ASP A 65 -1.41 14.74 -16.70
C ASP A 65 -2.85 14.67 -16.19
N GLU A 66 -3.44 13.47 -16.17
CA GLU A 66 -4.77 13.22 -15.60
C GLU A 66 -4.84 13.57 -14.11
N THR A 67 -3.83 13.16 -13.34
CA THR A 67 -3.74 13.48 -11.91
C THR A 67 -3.63 14.99 -11.68
N ASN A 68 -2.87 15.70 -12.50
CA ASN A 68 -2.74 17.16 -12.42
C ASN A 68 -4.07 17.88 -12.75
N LEU A 69 -4.85 17.36 -13.70
CA LEU A 69 -6.19 17.87 -13.98
C LEU A 69 -7.14 17.60 -12.81
N ALA A 70 -7.10 16.42 -12.22
CA ALA A 70 -7.88 16.10 -11.02
C ALA A 70 -7.57 17.05 -9.85
N ILE A 71 -6.29 17.36 -9.59
CA ILE A 71 -5.86 18.30 -8.54
C ILE A 71 -6.43 19.71 -8.75
N LYS A 72 -6.59 20.15 -10.01
CA LYS A 72 -7.17 21.48 -10.32
C LYS A 72 -8.66 21.53 -10.05
N LEU A 73 -9.38 20.44 -10.32
CA LEU A 73 -10.83 20.40 -10.35
C LEU A 73 -11.46 19.87 -9.05
N LEU A 74 -10.76 18.98 -8.32
CA LEU A 74 -11.28 18.42 -7.08
C LEU A 74 -11.17 19.43 -5.93
N PRO A 75 -12.22 19.56 -5.10
CA PRO A 75 -12.17 20.33 -3.87
C PRO A 75 -11.31 19.63 -2.81
N LEU A 76 -10.95 20.38 -1.78
CA LEU A 76 -10.45 19.81 -0.52
C LEU A 76 -11.55 18.96 0.11
N ARG A 77 -11.17 18.02 0.98
CA ARG A 77 -12.10 17.13 1.68
C ARG A 77 -13.19 17.89 2.42
N ASP A 78 -12.82 18.97 3.09
CA ASP A 78 -13.77 19.78 3.84
C ASP A 78 -14.80 20.50 2.94
N GLY A 79 -14.52 20.60 1.66
CA GLY A 79 -15.43 21.13 0.64
C GLY A 79 -16.19 20.05 -0.14
N LEU A 80 -15.99 18.75 0.18
CA LEU A 80 -16.71 17.68 -0.51
C LEU A 80 -18.15 17.58 -0.01
N ILE A 81 -19.10 17.75 -0.94
CA ILE A 81 -20.53 17.56 -0.68
C ILE A 81 -21.13 16.54 -1.65
N ASP A 82 -22.05 15.73 -1.16
CA ASP A 82 -22.79 14.77 -1.97
C ASP A 82 -23.87 15.43 -2.86
N ALA A 83 -24.66 14.64 -3.57
CA ALA A 83 -25.74 15.14 -4.43
C ALA A 83 -26.87 15.82 -3.63
N ASN A 84 -27.00 15.55 -2.35
CA ASN A 84 -28.02 16.11 -1.46
C ASN A 84 -27.52 17.35 -0.68
N GLY A 85 -26.26 17.77 -0.89
CA GLY A 85 -25.63 18.88 -0.18
C GLY A 85 -25.05 18.50 1.19
N SER A 86 -24.98 17.21 1.54
CA SER A 86 -24.40 16.74 2.78
C SER A 86 -22.89 16.59 2.67
N GLN A 87 -22.17 16.87 3.76
CA GLN A 87 -20.71 16.69 3.83
C GLN A 87 -20.33 15.23 3.59
N VAL A 88 -19.39 15.00 2.67
CA VAL A 88 -18.80 13.68 2.44
C VAL A 88 -17.63 13.47 3.40
N THR A 89 -17.75 12.51 4.30
CA THR A 89 -16.77 12.23 5.36
C THR A 89 -15.93 10.97 5.09
N ASP A 90 -16.37 10.11 4.16
CA ASP A 90 -15.64 8.89 3.86
C ASP A 90 -14.29 9.17 3.17
N LYS A 91 -13.35 8.22 3.26
CA LYS A 91 -12.03 8.30 2.64
C LYS A 91 -11.98 7.64 1.25
N ALA A 92 -13.10 7.11 0.75
CA ALA A 92 -13.18 6.46 -0.56
C ALA A 92 -13.46 7.46 -1.70
N THR A 93 -14.05 8.59 -1.37
CA THR A 93 -14.38 9.64 -2.34
C THR A 93 -13.15 10.52 -2.62
N PRO A 94 -12.65 10.58 -3.87
CA PRO A 94 -11.47 11.37 -4.20
C PRO A 94 -11.64 12.86 -3.90
N SER A 95 -10.62 13.42 -3.26
CA SER A 95 -10.45 14.84 -2.96
C SER A 95 -9.11 15.34 -3.51
N LYS A 96 -8.87 16.63 -3.43
CA LYS A 96 -7.58 17.21 -3.83
C LYS A 96 -6.41 16.59 -3.07
N GLU A 97 -6.57 16.32 -1.78
CA GLU A 97 -5.54 15.70 -0.94
C GLU A 97 -5.21 14.27 -1.43
N ILE A 98 -6.24 13.50 -1.79
CA ILE A 98 -6.06 12.15 -2.34
C ILE A 98 -5.35 12.22 -3.70
N ALA A 99 -5.70 13.17 -4.55
CA ALA A 99 -5.03 13.39 -5.83
C ALA A 99 -3.57 13.83 -5.65
N GLN A 100 -3.24 14.61 -4.61
CA GLN A 100 -1.88 14.97 -4.27
C GLN A 100 -1.08 13.76 -3.74
N ALA A 101 -1.68 12.89 -2.92
CA ALA A 101 -1.06 11.65 -2.49
C ALA A 101 -0.75 10.72 -3.68
N LEU A 102 -1.69 10.60 -4.62
CA LEU A 102 -1.47 9.89 -5.88
C LEU A 102 -0.33 10.51 -6.70
N LYS A 103 -0.28 11.84 -6.82
CA LYS A 103 0.80 12.55 -7.52
C LYS A 103 2.16 12.26 -6.88
N ALA A 104 2.25 12.25 -5.54
CA ALA A 104 3.49 11.93 -4.85
C ALA A 104 4.01 10.52 -5.18
N ASP A 105 3.15 9.50 -5.12
CA ASP A 105 3.50 8.11 -5.46
C ASP A 105 3.88 7.99 -6.95
N LEU A 106 3.09 8.58 -7.84
CA LEU A 106 3.31 8.54 -9.29
C LEU A 106 4.62 9.23 -9.69
N CYS A 107 4.90 10.43 -9.17
CA CYS A 107 6.14 11.14 -9.45
C CYS A 107 7.35 10.36 -8.92
N ALA A 108 7.29 9.81 -7.71
CA ALA A 108 8.37 8.98 -7.16
C ALA A 108 8.60 7.71 -8.00
N TRP A 109 7.54 7.06 -8.45
CA TRP A 109 7.62 5.91 -9.33
C TRP A 109 8.23 6.26 -10.69
N LYS A 110 7.70 7.30 -11.35
CA LYS A 110 8.16 7.75 -12.67
C LYS A 110 9.62 8.23 -12.62
N ALA A 111 10.01 8.95 -11.55
CA ALA A 111 11.39 9.38 -11.32
C ALA A 111 12.36 8.19 -11.31
N ALA A 112 11.97 7.08 -10.68
CA ALA A 112 12.81 5.90 -10.58
C ALA A 112 12.82 5.06 -11.86
N ILE A 113 11.65 4.81 -12.47
CA ILE A 113 11.52 3.89 -13.60
C ILE A 113 12.00 4.51 -14.92
N ASN A 114 11.70 5.79 -15.14
CA ASN A 114 12.10 6.50 -16.37
C ASN A 114 13.41 7.27 -16.21
N ASN A 115 14.02 7.26 -15.01
CA ASN A 115 15.22 8.03 -14.68
C ASN A 115 15.02 9.56 -14.90
N GLU A 116 13.94 10.10 -14.34
CA GLU A 116 13.57 11.52 -14.39
C GLU A 116 13.77 12.16 -12.98
N PRO A 117 15.01 12.51 -12.61
CA PRO A 117 15.35 12.88 -11.23
C PRO A 117 14.67 14.17 -10.73
N GLU A 118 14.22 15.05 -11.60
CA GLU A 118 13.47 16.26 -11.24
C GLU A 118 12.13 15.94 -10.59
N LEU A 119 11.54 14.79 -10.90
CA LEU A 119 10.26 14.37 -10.34
C LEU A 119 10.33 13.99 -8.87
N TRP A 120 11.53 13.74 -8.31
CA TRP A 120 11.67 13.58 -6.85
C TRP A 120 11.24 14.82 -6.09
N GLN A 121 11.58 16.02 -6.59
CA GLN A 121 11.11 17.26 -5.96
C GLN A 121 9.60 17.46 -6.12
N GLU A 122 9.02 17.09 -7.26
CA GLU A 122 7.56 17.12 -7.46
C GLU A 122 6.83 16.17 -6.50
N ALA A 123 7.38 14.97 -6.28
CA ALA A 123 6.85 14.02 -5.30
C ALA A 123 6.87 14.62 -3.88
N ILE A 124 7.96 15.29 -3.49
CA ILE A 124 8.10 15.98 -2.20
C ILE A 124 7.05 17.09 -2.09
N ASN A 125 6.88 17.92 -3.12
CA ASN A 125 5.93 19.04 -3.09
C ASN A 125 4.49 18.54 -2.91
N ALA A 126 4.12 17.46 -3.61
CA ALA A 126 2.81 16.85 -3.49
C ALA A 126 2.60 16.21 -2.10
N ALA A 127 3.62 15.53 -1.57
CA ALA A 127 3.58 14.95 -0.22
C ALA A 127 3.49 16.04 0.88
N ASN A 128 4.24 17.14 0.74
CA ASN A 128 4.18 18.28 1.66
C ASN A 128 2.78 18.87 1.76
N PHE A 129 2.08 18.99 0.62
CA PHE A 129 0.70 19.48 0.63
C PHE A 129 -0.19 18.65 1.55
N VAL A 130 -0.09 17.32 1.50
CA VAL A 130 -0.91 16.43 2.32
C VAL A 130 -0.43 16.38 3.77
N ILE A 131 0.90 16.24 4.00
CA ILE A 131 1.47 16.00 5.33
C ILE A 131 1.47 17.26 6.18
N ASP A 132 1.75 18.42 5.57
CA ASP A 132 2.02 19.66 6.30
C ASP A 132 0.86 20.66 6.23
N SER A 133 -0.07 20.52 5.25
CA SER A 133 -1.15 21.48 5.03
C SER A 133 -2.55 20.91 5.24
N CYS A 134 -2.68 19.59 5.41
CA CYS A 134 -3.96 18.92 5.65
C CYS A 134 -4.02 18.32 7.06
N HIS A 135 -5.23 18.03 7.55
CA HIS A 135 -5.48 17.63 8.94
C HIS A 135 -5.36 16.11 9.16
N TYR A 136 -4.30 15.48 8.61
CA TYR A 136 -4.02 14.07 8.87
C TYR A 136 -3.10 13.91 10.07
N THR A 137 -3.38 12.92 10.93
CA THR A 137 -2.58 12.63 12.12
C THR A 137 -2.20 11.14 12.17
N LEU A 138 -0.98 10.86 12.62
CA LEU A 138 -0.57 9.47 12.88
C LEU A 138 -1.33 8.90 14.07
N ALA A 139 -1.69 7.63 14.00
CA ALA A 139 -2.08 6.85 15.16
C ALA A 139 -0.98 6.91 16.23
N THR A 140 -1.35 6.83 17.49
CA THR A 140 -0.42 7.06 18.62
C THR A 140 0.60 5.95 18.77
N ASP A 141 0.23 4.72 18.39
CA ASP A 141 1.08 3.55 18.45
C ASP A 141 0.66 2.47 17.42
N PRO A 142 1.44 1.39 17.25
CA PRO A 142 1.13 0.31 16.32
C PRO A 142 -0.14 -0.47 16.64
N GLU A 143 -0.59 -0.51 17.88
CA GLU A 143 -1.87 -1.13 18.26
C GLU A 143 -3.05 -0.36 17.67
N GLU A 144 -3.03 0.97 17.73
CA GLU A 144 -4.03 1.80 17.08
C GLU A 144 -4.02 1.68 15.55
N VAL A 145 -2.85 1.44 14.93
CA VAL A 145 -2.82 1.12 13.49
C VAL A 145 -3.70 -0.08 13.20
N CYS A 146 -3.61 -1.14 13.99
CA CYS A 146 -4.38 -2.37 13.79
C CYS A 146 -5.88 -2.21 14.12
N THR A 147 -6.20 -1.40 15.15
CA THR A 147 -7.56 -1.33 15.73
C THR A 147 -8.38 -0.14 15.25
N LYS A 148 -7.72 0.93 14.78
CA LYS A 148 -8.39 2.17 14.35
C LYS A 148 -8.11 2.51 12.88
N VAL A 149 -6.84 2.35 12.42
CA VAL A 149 -6.48 2.76 11.06
C VAL A 149 -6.93 1.73 10.03
N LEU A 150 -6.51 0.49 10.17
CA LEU A 150 -6.84 -0.56 9.20
C LEU A 150 -8.34 -0.90 9.11
N PRO A 151 -9.15 -0.74 10.16
CA PRO A 151 -10.60 -0.80 10.03
C PRO A 151 -11.23 0.22 9.09
N GLY A 152 -10.54 1.33 8.80
CA GLY A 152 -10.98 2.40 7.92
C GLY A 152 -11.58 3.61 8.61
N GLY A 153 -11.60 4.74 7.90
CA GLY A 153 -12.20 6.00 8.35
C GLY A 153 -11.38 6.78 9.40
N SER A 154 -10.12 6.42 9.63
CA SER A 154 -9.26 7.07 10.63
C SER A 154 -8.66 8.40 10.15
N ASP A 155 -8.12 9.20 11.10
CA ASP A 155 -7.41 10.44 10.77
C ASP A 155 -6.04 10.17 10.10
N GLU A 156 -5.51 8.96 10.19
CA GLU A 156 -4.30 8.56 9.45
C GLU A 156 -4.62 8.12 8.00
N GLY A 157 -5.81 7.60 7.73
CA GLY A 157 -6.26 7.19 6.39
C GLY A 157 -6.41 8.37 5.44
N ILE A 158 -5.81 8.27 4.25
CA ILE A 158 -5.90 9.30 3.20
C ILE A 158 -6.83 8.84 2.10
N PHE A 159 -6.60 7.65 1.54
CA PHE A 159 -7.44 7.05 0.51
C PHE A 159 -7.67 5.58 0.80
N GLU A 160 -8.94 5.19 0.81
CA GLU A 160 -9.40 3.84 1.18
C GLU A 160 -10.42 3.34 0.16
N ILE A 161 -10.42 2.05 -0.11
CA ILE A 161 -11.55 1.39 -0.76
C ILE A 161 -12.39 0.80 0.35
N LYS A 162 -13.60 1.32 0.50
CA LYS A 162 -14.51 0.92 1.55
C LYS A 162 -15.13 -0.44 1.25
N PHE A 163 -15.01 -1.34 2.19
CA PHE A 163 -15.71 -2.62 2.15
C PHE A 163 -16.97 -2.54 3.04
N ASN A 164 -18.10 -2.75 2.41
CA ASN A 164 -19.37 -2.89 3.11
C ASN A 164 -19.82 -4.35 3.01
N TYR A 165 -19.98 -5.00 4.16
CA TYR A 165 -20.42 -6.39 4.23
C TYR A 165 -21.73 -6.63 3.44
N VAL A 166 -22.66 -5.68 3.46
CA VAL A 166 -23.97 -5.78 2.77
C VAL A 166 -23.79 -5.71 1.25
N GLU A 167 -22.83 -4.94 0.76
CA GLU A 167 -22.55 -4.76 -0.68
C GLU A 167 -21.50 -5.74 -1.20
N ALA A 168 -20.52 -6.07 -0.38
CA ALA A 168 -19.48 -7.06 -0.68
C ALA A 168 -20.00 -8.51 -0.58
N THR A 169 -21.24 -8.69 -0.25
CA THR A 169 -21.89 -9.91 0.20
C THR A 169 -21.74 -11.14 -0.67
N ARG A 170 -20.96 -11.14 -1.71
CA ARG A 170 -20.83 -12.36 -2.53
C ARG A 170 -19.46 -12.55 -3.16
N ASN A 171 -18.47 -11.77 -2.79
CA ASN A 171 -17.12 -12.07 -3.20
C ASN A 171 -16.25 -12.29 -1.95
N PRO A 172 -16.18 -13.51 -1.41
CA PRO A 172 -15.42 -13.85 -0.21
C PRO A 172 -13.90 -13.71 -0.40
N TRP A 173 -13.44 -13.35 -1.58
CA TRP A 173 -12.04 -13.25 -1.96
C TRP A 173 -11.49 -11.85 -1.71
N THR A 174 -11.47 -11.40 -0.46
CA THR A 174 -10.50 -10.37 -0.12
C THR A 174 -9.17 -11.06 0.09
N PRO A 175 -8.07 -10.55 -0.49
CA PRO A 175 -6.72 -11.14 -0.28
C PRO A 175 -6.35 -11.29 1.20
N MET A 176 -7.03 -10.57 2.07
CA MET A 176 -6.82 -10.58 3.51
C MET A 176 -7.30 -11.85 4.21
N GLU A 177 -8.26 -12.58 3.66
CA GLU A 177 -8.73 -13.84 4.25
C GLU A 177 -7.63 -14.90 4.28
N GLU A 178 -6.68 -14.79 3.35
CA GLU A 178 -5.54 -15.68 3.27
C GLU A 178 -4.47 -15.38 4.33
N PHE A 179 -4.54 -14.22 5.00
CA PHE A 179 -3.58 -13.83 6.05
C PHE A 179 -4.02 -14.24 7.45
N VAL A 180 -5.18 -14.85 7.60
CA VAL A 180 -5.78 -15.03 8.91
C VAL A 180 -5.97 -16.49 9.26
N THR A 181 -5.48 -16.81 10.45
CA THR A 181 -5.72 -18.06 11.15
C THR A 181 -5.97 -17.75 12.62
N PHE A 182 -5.81 -18.74 13.50
CA PHE A 182 -5.87 -18.51 14.95
C PHE A 182 -5.11 -17.20 15.36
N PRO A 183 -5.65 -16.38 16.29
CA PRO A 183 -6.86 -16.66 17.07
C PRO A 183 -8.16 -16.16 16.43
N ILE A 184 -8.10 -15.59 15.23
CA ILE A 184 -9.24 -14.91 14.61
C ILE A 184 -10.20 -15.92 13.96
N ARG A 185 -9.65 -17.05 13.49
CA ARG A 185 -10.45 -18.15 12.90
C ARG A 185 -10.25 -19.47 13.68
N PRO A 186 -10.73 -19.54 14.92
CA PRO A 186 -10.52 -20.74 15.77
C PRO A 186 -11.23 -21.98 15.19
N GLU A 187 -12.29 -21.81 14.43
CA GLU A 187 -13.04 -22.91 13.79
C GLU A 187 -12.25 -23.59 12.66
N ASP A 188 -11.37 -22.87 11.99
CA ASP A 188 -10.64 -23.41 10.84
C ASP A 188 -9.40 -24.20 11.23
N GLY A 189 -8.85 -23.91 12.37
CA GLY A 189 -7.51 -24.35 12.57
C GLY A 189 -7.17 -24.96 13.87
N ARG A 190 -7.97 -24.91 14.80
CA ARG A 190 -7.44 -25.38 16.08
C ARG A 190 -6.03 -24.80 16.35
N GLY A 191 -5.76 -23.61 15.82
CA GLY A 191 -4.47 -22.97 15.86
C GLY A 191 -3.46 -23.36 14.76
N ASP A 192 -3.85 -24.15 13.78
CA ASP A 192 -2.94 -24.64 12.74
C ASP A 192 -2.63 -23.57 11.70
N ILE A 193 -1.35 -23.13 11.63
CA ILE A 193 -0.87 -22.07 10.74
C ILE A 193 -0.87 -22.46 9.27
N LYS A 194 -1.01 -23.73 8.92
CA LYS A 194 -0.98 -24.20 7.51
C LYS A 194 -2.10 -23.60 6.66
N TYR A 195 -3.18 -23.16 7.27
CA TYR A 195 -4.29 -22.50 6.59
C TYR A 195 -4.05 -20.99 6.36
N CYS A 196 -2.93 -20.44 6.82
CA CYS A 196 -2.52 -19.08 6.57
C CYS A 196 -1.51 -19.05 5.42
N TYR A 197 -1.90 -18.56 4.25
CA TYR A 197 -1.01 -18.54 3.07
C TYR A 197 0.11 -17.51 3.18
N ALA A 198 -0.13 -16.38 3.83
CA ALA A 198 0.88 -15.34 4.03
C ALA A 198 1.58 -15.50 5.38
N ARG A 199 2.35 -16.55 5.52
CA ARG A 199 3.10 -16.87 6.73
C ARG A 199 4.47 -16.20 6.75
N MET A 200 4.91 -15.81 7.94
CA MET A 200 6.25 -15.32 8.18
C MET A 200 6.94 -16.20 9.23
N PHE A 201 8.14 -16.66 8.95
CA PHE A 201 8.93 -17.38 9.95
C PHE A 201 9.18 -16.50 11.17
N GLU A 202 9.04 -17.06 12.36
CA GLU A 202 9.33 -16.37 13.61
C GLU A 202 10.76 -15.81 13.67
N THR A 203 11.74 -16.52 13.06
CA THR A 203 13.11 -16.04 12.93
C THR A 203 13.25 -14.81 12.03
N THR A 204 12.34 -14.63 11.06
CA THR A 204 12.26 -13.42 10.25
C THR A 204 11.68 -12.27 11.05
N VAL A 205 10.64 -12.55 11.86
CA VAL A 205 10.07 -11.56 12.78
C VAL A 205 11.12 -11.08 13.78
N ASP A 206 11.95 -11.98 14.33
CA ASP A 206 13.04 -11.62 15.24
C ASP A 206 14.08 -10.69 14.61
N LYS A 207 14.36 -10.89 13.31
CA LYS A 207 15.28 -10.01 12.57
C LYS A 207 14.67 -8.66 12.27
N MET A 208 13.37 -8.63 11.93
CA MET A 208 12.67 -7.38 11.59
C MET A 208 12.36 -6.55 12.84
N TYR A 209 11.93 -7.19 13.90
CA TYR A 209 11.51 -6.59 15.15
C TYR A 209 12.26 -7.28 16.32
N PRO A 210 13.55 -6.94 16.52
CA PRO A 210 14.39 -7.61 17.52
C PRO A 210 13.87 -7.34 18.93
N GLY A 211 14.06 -8.32 19.79
CA GLY A 211 13.75 -8.25 21.22
C GLY A 211 12.59 -9.15 21.62
N HIS A 212 12.86 -10.05 22.56
CA HIS A 212 11.82 -10.79 23.25
C HIS A 212 11.12 -9.90 24.26
N PHE A 213 9.83 -10.10 24.45
CA PHE A 213 9.02 -9.28 25.36
C PHE A 213 9.65 -9.16 26.75
N GLU A 214 10.05 -10.28 27.38
CA GLU A 214 10.62 -10.27 28.75
C GLU A 214 11.96 -9.53 28.85
N GLY A 215 12.83 -9.66 27.85
CA GLY A 215 14.14 -9.01 27.84
C GLY A 215 14.12 -7.52 27.52
N MET A 216 12.95 -6.99 27.10
CA MET A 216 12.78 -5.63 26.66
C MET A 216 11.85 -4.81 27.55
N ILE A 217 11.53 -5.33 28.75
CA ILE A 217 10.71 -4.58 29.72
C ILE A 217 11.63 -3.84 30.68
N ALA A 218 11.51 -2.51 30.71
CA ALA A 218 12.11 -1.67 31.72
C ALA A 218 11.00 -0.90 32.46
N GLU A 219 11.03 -0.93 33.78
CA GLU A 219 10.01 -0.26 34.63
C GLU A 219 8.55 -0.64 34.25
N GLY A 220 8.34 -1.89 33.80
CA GLY A 220 7.03 -2.36 33.36
C GLY A 220 6.61 -1.93 31.95
N VAL A 221 7.48 -1.24 31.20
CA VAL A 221 7.20 -0.78 29.84
C VAL A 221 8.06 -1.52 28.82
N TYR A 222 7.43 -2.01 27.74
CA TYR A 222 8.14 -2.64 26.64
C TYR A 222 8.97 -1.60 25.86
N GLN A 223 10.28 -1.85 25.74
CA GLN A 223 11.23 -0.94 25.12
C GLN A 223 11.57 -1.29 23.66
N GLY A 224 11.10 -2.44 23.16
CA GLY A 224 11.31 -2.86 21.78
C GLY A 224 10.37 -2.24 20.78
N ASP A 225 10.48 -2.68 19.53
CA ASP A 225 9.57 -2.28 18.45
C ASP A 225 8.15 -2.82 18.73
N LYS A 226 7.22 -1.93 19.08
CA LYS A 226 5.84 -2.28 19.46
C LYS A 226 5.06 -2.95 18.32
N ARG A 227 5.51 -2.82 17.07
CA ARG A 227 4.92 -3.54 15.92
C ARG A 227 5.05 -5.06 16.06
N ARG A 228 6.09 -5.56 16.78
CA ARG A 228 6.20 -6.98 17.12
C ARG A 228 4.97 -7.49 17.87
N LEU A 229 4.53 -6.74 18.87
CA LEU A 229 3.37 -7.09 19.68
C LEU A 229 2.03 -6.87 18.96
N ALA A 230 1.96 -5.79 18.17
CA ALA A 230 0.73 -5.41 17.48
C ALA A 230 0.46 -6.24 16.21
N TYR A 231 1.51 -6.61 15.47
CA TYR A 231 1.36 -7.26 14.16
C TYR A 231 1.38 -8.79 14.23
N PHE A 232 1.86 -9.35 15.35
CA PHE A 232 1.95 -10.81 15.56
C PHE A 232 1.29 -11.18 16.88
N TYR A 233 0.49 -12.24 16.84
CA TYR A 233 -0.22 -12.70 18.03
C TYR A 233 0.71 -13.44 18.98
N ASP A 234 0.94 -12.85 20.13
CA ASP A 234 1.58 -13.43 21.33
C ASP A 234 2.76 -14.37 21.06
N LEU A 235 3.63 -13.98 20.13
CA LEU A 235 4.70 -14.81 19.58
C LEU A 235 5.59 -15.44 20.68
N ASP A 236 5.97 -14.66 21.69
CA ASP A 236 6.90 -15.12 22.71
C ASP A 236 6.24 -16.08 23.71
N THR A 237 4.96 -15.94 23.98
CA THR A 237 4.18 -16.89 24.79
C THR A 237 3.94 -18.21 24.04
N ILE A 238 3.60 -18.10 22.74
CA ILE A 238 3.42 -19.30 21.90
C ILE A 238 4.67 -20.14 21.84
N ARG A 239 5.85 -19.55 21.74
CA ARG A 239 7.13 -20.26 21.74
C ARG A 239 7.38 -21.07 23.02
N LYS A 240 6.87 -20.64 24.16
CA LYS A 240 7.01 -21.31 25.43
C LYS A 240 6.02 -22.46 25.64
N ASN A 241 4.93 -22.47 24.89
CA ASN A 241 3.92 -23.51 24.92
C ASN A 241 4.23 -24.56 23.85
N ALA A 242 4.63 -25.76 24.25
CA ALA A 242 5.06 -26.79 23.31
C ALA A 242 3.97 -27.22 22.32
N GLU A 243 2.69 -27.22 22.72
CA GLU A 243 1.57 -27.58 21.87
C GLU A 243 1.33 -26.47 20.80
N TRP A 244 1.22 -25.22 21.25
CA TRP A 244 1.03 -24.08 20.35
C TRP A 244 2.20 -23.86 19.39
N HIS A 245 3.43 -24.04 19.89
CA HIS A 245 4.63 -23.93 19.07
C HIS A 245 4.71 -25.02 18.00
N ALA A 246 4.28 -26.25 18.34
CA ALA A 246 4.20 -27.35 17.36
C ALA A 246 3.16 -27.04 16.26
N LEU A 247 1.99 -26.46 16.62
CA LEU A 247 0.97 -26.05 15.67
C LEU A 247 1.42 -24.88 14.79
N ALA A 248 2.27 -23.99 15.32
CA ALA A 248 2.81 -22.84 14.58
C ALA A 248 3.91 -23.23 13.58
N GLU A 249 4.49 -24.42 13.65
CA GLU A 249 5.49 -24.94 12.70
C GLU A 249 6.68 -23.98 12.46
N GLY A 250 7.05 -23.14 13.46
CA GLY A 250 8.09 -22.12 13.34
C GLY A 250 7.66 -20.84 12.62
N TYR A 251 6.36 -20.63 12.42
CA TYR A 251 5.78 -19.40 11.88
C TYR A 251 5.13 -18.56 12.96
N ALA A 252 5.13 -17.24 12.74
CA ALA A 252 4.41 -16.29 13.59
C ALA A 252 2.97 -16.14 13.10
N TYR A 253 2.01 -16.12 14.02
CA TYR A 253 0.61 -15.87 13.68
C TYR A 253 0.36 -14.40 13.34
N PRO A 254 -0.12 -14.06 12.12
CA PRO A 254 -0.44 -12.70 11.75
C PRO A 254 -1.59 -12.14 12.60
N TYR A 255 -1.43 -10.90 13.07
CA TYR A 255 -2.43 -10.23 13.91
C TYR A 255 -2.68 -8.77 13.54
N LYS A 256 -2.04 -8.28 12.49
CA LYS A 256 -2.16 -6.89 12.05
C LYS A 256 -3.58 -6.55 11.58
N PHE A 257 -4.20 -7.43 10.79
CA PHE A 257 -5.60 -7.31 10.36
C PHE A 257 -6.47 -8.18 11.25
N ARG A 258 -7.29 -7.62 12.09
CA ARG A 258 -8.02 -8.37 13.14
C ARG A 258 -9.45 -7.92 13.38
N LYS A 259 -9.93 -6.87 12.71
CA LYS A 259 -11.34 -6.55 12.74
C LYS A 259 -12.09 -7.44 11.78
N VAL A 260 -12.93 -8.30 12.33
CA VAL A 260 -13.71 -9.27 11.58
C VAL A 260 -15.21 -9.03 11.78
N GLN A 261 -15.99 -9.43 10.80
CA GLN A 261 -17.42 -9.63 10.92
C GLN A 261 -17.67 -11.09 11.28
N LEU A 262 -18.42 -11.30 12.37
CA LEU A 262 -18.90 -12.63 12.73
C LEU A 262 -20.30 -12.84 12.17
N GLY A 263 -20.59 -14.06 11.77
CA GLY A 263 -21.89 -14.45 11.26
C GLY A 263 -23.00 -14.26 12.29
N THR A 264 -24.16 -13.83 11.81
CA THR A 264 -25.34 -13.55 12.62
C THR A 264 -26.51 -14.52 12.36
N THR A 265 -26.39 -15.38 11.34
CA THR A 265 -27.41 -16.38 11.03
C THR A 265 -27.26 -17.60 11.94
N SER A 266 -28.32 -18.41 12.08
CA SER A 266 -28.27 -19.63 12.89
C SER A 266 -27.16 -20.62 12.48
N TRP A 267 -26.69 -20.59 11.23
CA TRP A 267 -25.65 -21.46 10.70
C TRP A 267 -24.24 -20.91 10.90
N SER A 268 -24.09 -19.58 10.89
CA SER A 268 -22.81 -18.90 10.95
C SER A 268 -22.59 -18.14 12.26
N GLN A 269 -23.54 -18.17 13.19
CA GLN A 269 -23.50 -17.37 14.41
C GLN A 269 -22.20 -17.57 15.18
N GLY A 270 -21.47 -16.45 15.36
CA GLY A 270 -20.21 -16.42 16.08
C GLY A 270 -19.00 -16.95 15.30
N LYS A 271 -19.18 -17.44 14.07
CA LYS A 271 -18.07 -17.86 13.21
C LYS A 271 -17.55 -16.71 12.38
N PHE A 272 -16.28 -16.78 11.99
CA PHE A 272 -15.69 -15.85 11.06
C PHE A 272 -16.48 -15.82 9.73
N GLU A 273 -16.82 -14.65 9.26
CA GLU A 273 -17.56 -14.46 8.02
C GLU A 273 -16.74 -13.69 6.99
N CYS A 274 -16.16 -12.57 7.38
CA CYS A 274 -15.24 -11.80 6.54
C CYS A 274 -14.44 -10.79 7.39
N PHE A 275 -13.46 -10.14 6.76
CA PHE A 275 -12.84 -8.96 7.35
C PHE A 275 -13.74 -7.74 7.25
N ALA A 276 -13.79 -6.97 8.32
CA ALA A 276 -14.44 -5.66 8.38
C ALA A 276 -13.41 -4.52 8.31
N CYS A 277 -12.38 -4.70 7.47
CA CYS A 277 -11.32 -3.72 7.24
C CYS A 277 -11.45 -3.11 5.86
N ASP A 278 -11.29 -1.80 5.74
CA ASP A 278 -11.18 -1.13 4.46
C ASP A 278 -9.82 -1.43 3.81
N HIS A 279 -9.76 -1.40 2.49
CA HIS A 279 -8.48 -1.53 1.79
C HIS A 279 -7.79 -0.17 1.71
N ILE A 280 -6.79 0.03 2.56
CA ILE A 280 -6.05 1.30 2.63
C ILE A 280 -5.12 1.41 1.41
N ILE A 281 -5.37 2.38 0.55
CA ILE A 281 -4.51 2.70 -0.60
C ILE A 281 -3.38 3.64 -0.19
N TYR A 282 -3.70 4.71 0.56
CA TYR A 282 -2.73 5.64 1.10
C TYR A 282 -3.07 5.97 2.55
N ARG A 283 -2.06 5.99 3.42
CA ARG A 283 -2.14 6.52 4.78
C ARG A 283 -0.92 7.40 5.08
N LEU A 284 -1.04 8.22 6.11
CA LEU A 284 -0.04 9.24 6.42
C LEU A 284 1.37 8.67 6.63
N ALA A 285 1.50 7.52 7.30
CA ALA A 285 2.82 6.91 7.51
C ALA A 285 3.47 6.45 6.19
N ASP A 286 2.69 5.92 5.23
CA ASP A 286 3.19 5.58 3.89
C ASP A 286 3.73 6.84 3.19
N LEU A 287 2.97 7.93 3.22
CA LEU A 287 3.35 9.16 2.55
C LEU A 287 4.56 9.85 3.20
N ILE A 288 4.66 9.82 4.54
CA ILE A 288 5.84 10.32 5.28
C ILE A 288 7.09 9.54 4.88
N LEU A 289 7.05 8.22 4.86
CA LEU A 289 8.19 7.39 4.49
C LEU A 289 8.52 7.49 2.98
N LEU A 290 7.54 7.71 2.12
CA LEU A 290 7.77 8.01 0.70
C LEU A 290 8.47 9.36 0.53
N ARG A 291 8.06 10.39 1.27
CA ARG A 291 8.73 11.70 1.29
C ARG A 291 10.16 11.58 1.82
N ALA A 292 10.39 10.79 2.87
CA ALA A 292 11.73 10.50 3.37
C ALA A 292 12.63 9.89 2.30
N GLU A 293 12.11 8.89 1.55
CA GLU A 293 12.84 8.30 0.41
C GLU A 293 13.18 9.36 -0.64
N CYS A 294 12.21 10.20 -1.03
CA CYS A 294 12.42 11.26 -2.01
C CYS A 294 13.46 12.30 -1.52
N TYR A 295 13.44 12.69 -0.24
CA TYR A 295 14.47 13.57 0.34
C TYR A 295 15.86 12.94 0.29
N ALA A 296 15.98 11.65 0.62
CA ALA A 296 17.27 10.94 0.55
C ALA A 296 17.77 10.85 -0.91
N ARG A 297 16.88 10.71 -1.90
CA ARG A 297 17.21 10.70 -3.34
C ARG A 297 17.81 12.01 -3.84
N ILE A 298 17.45 13.13 -3.24
CA ILE A 298 17.99 14.46 -3.59
C ILE A 298 18.97 15.00 -2.54
N ASN A 299 19.55 14.10 -1.73
CA ASN A 299 20.58 14.39 -0.71
C ASN A 299 20.15 15.37 0.40
N LYS A 300 18.83 15.51 0.66
CA LYS A 300 18.30 16.25 1.81
C LYS A 300 18.18 15.32 3.04
N ASN A 301 19.31 14.79 3.48
CA ASN A 301 19.36 13.70 4.45
C ASN A 301 18.78 14.09 5.82
N ASP A 302 18.93 15.33 6.28
CA ASP A 302 18.35 15.79 7.55
C ASP A 302 16.80 15.71 7.53
N LEU A 303 16.17 16.11 6.42
CA LEU A 303 14.73 16.04 6.26
C LEU A 303 14.26 14.58 6.14
N ALA A 304 15.01 13.75 5.42
CA ALA A 304 14.75 12.32 5.32
C ALA A 304 14.81 11.64 6.69
N THR A 305 15.83 11.96 7.48
CA THR A 305 16.00 11.45 8.86
C THR A 305 14.87 11.90 9.78
N LYS A 306 14.45 13.16 9.66
CA LYS A 306 13.33 13.68 10.46
C LYS A 306 12.03 12.89 10.20
N ASP A 307 11.70 12.63 8.94
CA ASP A 307 10.51 11.84 8.58
C ASP A 307 10.64 10.38 9.01
N LEU A 308 11.81 9.76 8.84
CA LEU A 308 12.09 8.41 9.32
C LEU A 308 11.90 8.30 10.84
N ASN A 309 12.48 9.23 11.59
CA ASN A 309 12.43 9.23 13.05
C ASN A 309 11.01 9.47 13.58
N ARG A 310 10.18 10.24 12.87
CA ARG A 310 8.75 10.42 13.21
C ARG A 310 8.00 9.08 13.23
N ILE A 311 8.28 8.19 12.29
CA ILE A 311 7.67 6.85 12.26
C ILE A 311 8.25 5.95 13.34
N ARG A 312 9.57 6.02 13.57
CA ARG A 312 10.23 5.22 14.61
C ARG A 312 9.79 5.65 16.01
N GLU A 313 9.66 6.94 16.28
CA GLU A 313 9.15 7.44 17.56
C GLU A 313 7.76 6.82 17.89
N ARG A 314 6.87 6.75 16.92
CA ARG A 314 5.59 6.06 17.09
C ARG A 314 5.77 4.55 17.32
N ALA A 315 6.64 3.89 16.55
CA ALA A 315 6.83 2.44 16.61
C ALA A 315 7.43 1.98 17.95
N TYR A 316 8.30 2.77 18.54
CA TYR A 316 8.96 2.45 19.81
C TYR A 316 8.33 3.18 21.02
N GLY A 317 7.58 4.25 20.77
CA GLY A 317 6.99 5.10 21.81
C GLY A 317 7.99 6.09 22.45
N ASN A 318 9.19 6.16 21.89
CA ASN A 318 10.27 7.08 22.33
C ASN A 318 11.30 7.29 21.22
N ARG A 319 12.27 8.18 21.44
CA ARG A 319 13.30 8.54 20.47
C ARG A 319 14.64 7.82 20.64
N SER A 320 14.73 6.79 21.48
CA SER A 320 15.97 6.03 21.71
C SER A 320 16.42 5.24 20.46
N HIS A 321 15.51 5.07 19.48
CA HIS A 321 15.75 4.39 18.22
C HIS A 321 15.76 5.34 17.01
N ASP A 322 16.01 6.63 17.25
CA ASP A 322 16.27 7.58 16.17
C ASP A 322 17.47 7.08 15.33
N TYR A 323 17.38 7.29 14.01
CA TYR A 323 18.44 6.84 13.10
C TYR A 323 19.80 7.41 13.47
N ASN A 324 20.80 6.52 13.50
CA ASN A 324 22.19 6.86 13.74
C ASN A 324 23.09 6.16 12.72
N ALA A 325 23.68 6.93 11.82
CA ALA A 325 24.54 6.42 10.76
C ALA A 325 25.77 5.65 11.28
N ALA A 326 26.25 5.93 12.49
CA ALA A 326 27.40 5.23 13.07
C ALA A 326 27.07 3.78 13.45
N THR A 327 25.83 3.49 13.78
CA THR A 327 25.40 2.13 14.22
C THR A 327 24.62 1.38 13.16
N GLU A 328 23.88 2.07 12.28
CA GLU A 328 23.00 1.46 11.28
C GLU A 328 23.55 1.52 9.84
N GLY A 329 24.66 2.23 9.64
CA GLY A 329 25.24 2.47 8.32
C GLY A 329 24.76 3.77 7.67
N SER A 330 25.47 4.22 6.66
CA SER A 330 25.25 5.51 6.00
C SER A 330 24.28 5.47 4.82
N ASP A 331 23.80 4.28 4.41
CA ASP A 331 22.82 4.16 3.32
C ASP A 331 21.41 4.45 3.83
N LEU A 332 21.11 5.73 4.01
CA LEU A 332 19.82 6.20 4.51
C LEU A 332 18.64 5.73 3.63
N ARG A 333 18.83 5.60 2.31
CA ARG A 333 17.78 5.12 1.41
C ARG A 333 17.41 3.67 1.72
N TYR A 334 18.40 2.81 1.95
CA TYR A 334 18.16 1.43 2.32
C TYR A 334 17.52 1.33 3.72
N ILE A 335 17.94 2.15 4.66
CA ILE A 335 17.33 2.21 6.00
C ILE A 335 15.86 2.61 5.92
N ILE A 336 15.51 3.63 5.14
CA ILE A 336 14.11 4.04 4.92
C ILE A 336 13.32 2.92 4.24
N PHE A 337 13.89 2.27 3.24
CA PHE A 337 13.27 1.12 2.57
C PHE A 337 12.97 -0.03 3.55
N LYS A 338 13.88 -0.34 4.48
CA LYS A 338 13.65 -1.34 5.54
C LYS A 338 12.61 -0.88 6.56
N GLU A 339 12.54 0.42 6.86
CA GLU A 339 11.50 0.96 7.74
C GLU A 339 10.11 0.88 7.09
N ARG A 340 10.02 1.14 5.76
CA ARG A 340 8.77 0.93 4.99
C ARG A 340 8.32 -0.54 5.04
N GLU A 341 9.25 -1.49 4.91
CA GLU A 341 8.96 -2.93 5.05
C GLU A 341 8.30 -3.26 6.38
N LYS A 342 8.84 -2.72 7.47
CA LYS A 342 8.32 -2.93 8.83
C LYS A 342 6.94 -2.28 9.02
N GLU A 343 6.84 -1.02 8.62
CA GLU A 343 5.65 -0.22 8.86
C GLU A 343 4.46 -0.68 8.03
N LEU A 344 4.69 -0.97 6.75
CA LEU A 344 3.68 -1.29 5.75
C LEU A 344 3.56 -2.80 5.50
N LEU A 345 3.99 -3.61 6.46
CA LEU A 345 3.91 -5.08 6.37
C LEU A 345 2.48 -5.50 6.01
N TRP A 346 2.35 -6.32 4.96
CA TRP A 346 1.08 -6.83 4.42
C TRP A 346 0.10 -5.78 3.84
N GLU A 347 0.51 -4.53 3.66
CA GLU A 347 -0.31 -3.48 3.04
C GLU A 347 -0.11 -3.38 1.50
N GLY A 348 0.50 -4.39 0.88
CA GLY A 348 0.66 -4.47 -0.58
C GLY A 348 1.71 -3.53 -1.18
N LYS A 349 2.60 -2.92 -0.36
CA LYS A 349 3.59 -1.94 -0.81
C LYS A 349 4.95 -2.54 -1.19
N ARG A 350 5.32 -3.65 -0.57
CA ARG A 350 6.66 -4.23 -0.63
C ARG A 350 7.20 -4.43 -2.05
N TRP A 351 6.39 -5.01 -2.94
CA TRP A 351 6.79 -5.26 -4.33
C TRP A 351 7.16 -3.97 -5.04
N TYR A 352 6.31 -2.95 -4.93
CA TYR A 352 6.54 -1.65 -5.57
C TYR A 352 7.75 -0.93 -4.99
N ASP A 353 7.99 -1.04 -3.69
CA ASP A 353 9.19 -0.48 -3.04
C ASP A 353 10.46 -1.17 -3.55
N ILE A 354 10.47 -2.50 -3.73
CA ILE A 354 11.59 -3.25 -4.30
C ILE A 354 11.88 -2.81 -5.73
N VAL A 355 10.85 -2.71 -6.58
CA VAL A 355 10.99 -2.31 -7.99
C VAL A 355 11.48 -0.86 -8.09
N ARG A 356 10.83 0.08 -7.38
CA ARG A 356 11.20 1.50 -7.40
C ARG A 356 12.64 1.74 -6.93
N ASN A 357 13.10 0.98 -5.95
CA ASN A 357 14.45 1.12 -5.42
C ASN A 357 15.51 0.27 -6.15
N GLY A 358 15.12 -0.63 -7.03
CA GLY A 358 16.04 -1.53 -7.75
C GLY A 358 16.66 -2.61 -6.86
N TYR A 359 16.05 -2.92 -5.70
CA TYR A 359 16.59 -3.89 -4.73
C TYR A 359 16.19 -5.35 -5.01
N TRP A 360 15.77 -5.66 -6.23
CA TRP A 360 15.30 -7.00 -6.58
C TRP A 360 16.36 -8.09 -6.36
N LYS A 361 17.66 -7.79 -6.57
CA LYS A 361 18.75 -8.76 -6.35
C LYS A 361 18.96 -9.14 -4.91
N THR A 362 18.72 -8.21 -3.99
CA THR A 362 18.98 -8.38 -2.56
C THR A 362 17.74 -8.77 -1.76
N GLU A 363 16.56 -8.36 -2.22
CA GLU A 363 15.32 -8.45 -1.46
C GLU A 363 14.37 -9.55 -1.95
N LEU A 364 14.54 -10.08 -3.16
CA LEU A 364 13.85 -11.28 -3.59
C LEU A 364 14.56 -12.52 -3.06
N SER A 365 13.83 -13.65 -2.96
CA SER A 365 14.44 -14.90 -2.50
C SER A 365 15.64 -15.26 -3.37
N LYS A 366 16.66 -15.90 -2.77
CA LYS A 366 17.87 -16.32 -3.51
C LYS A 366 17.54 -17.16 -4.75
N PHE A 367 16.49 -17.98 -4.68
CA PHE A 367 16.05 -18.78 -5.80
C PHE A 367 15.66 -17.92 -7.02
N HIS A 368 14.91 -16.85 -6.82
CA HIS A 368 14.51 -15.96 -7.91
C HIS A 368 15.63 -14.99 -8.31
N ALA A 369 16.31 -14.40 -7.34
CA ALA A 369 17.34 -13.39 -7.61
C ALA A 369 18.57 -13.95 -8.33
N THR A 370 18.95 -15.21 -8.07
CA THR A 370 20.10 -15.85 -8.72
C THR A 370 19.84 -16.28 -10.16
N GLN A 371 18.58 -16.46 -10.54
CA GLN A 371 18.19 -16.88 -11.88
C GLN A 371 17.84 -15.71 -12.80
N MET A 372 17.65 -14.51 -12.26
CA MET A 372 17.22 -13.33 -12.98
C MET A 372 18.42 -12.43 -13.29
N THR A 373 18.61 -12.12 -14.56
CA THR A 373 19.64 -11.19 -15.04
C THR A 373 19.09 -9.77 -15.16
N GLN A 374 19.97 -8.77 -15.34
CA GLN A 374 19.53 -7.41 -15.67
C GLN A 374 18.73 -7.38 -16.99
N GLN A 375 19.14 -8.17 -17.99
CA GLN A 375 18.42 -8.28 -19.26
C GLN A 375 16.99 -8.84 -19.08
N ASP A 376 16.79 -9.76 -18.14
CA ASP A 376 15.44 -10.23 -17.80
C ASP A 376 14.58 -9.10 -17.23
N VAL A 377 15.14 -8.29 -16.35
CA VAL A 377 14.47 -7.10 -15.80
C VAL A 377 14.14 -6.10 -16.90
N ASP A 378 15.08 -5.80 -17.78
CA ASP A 378 14.89 -4.90 -18.93
C ASP A 378 13.83 -5.42 -19.91
N ASN A 379 13.66 -6.74 -19.97
CA ASN A 379 12.63 -7.42 -20.76
C ASN A 379 11.27 -7.52 -20.04
N GLY A 380 11.16 -7.00 -18.83
CA GLY A 380 9.90 -6.91 -18.07
C GLY A 380 9.67 -8.05 -17.08
N ALA A 381 10.72 -8.68 -16.55
CA ALA A 381 10.60 -9.75 -15.54
C ALA A 381 9.92 -9.31 -14.25
N LEU A 382 10.00 -8.03 -13.90
CA LEU A 382 9.38 -7.46 -12.70
C LEU A 382 7.92 -7.03 -12.91
N TYR A 383 7.39 -7.17 -14.12
CA TYR A 383 5.98 -6.98 -14.44
C TYR A 383 5.23 -8.29 -14.52
N MET A 384 3.93 -8.25 -14.29
CA MET A 384 3.07 -9.40 -14.46
C MET A 384 2.92 -9.78 -15.93
N PRO A 385 2.74 -11.08 -16.25
CA PRO A 385 2.36 -11.48 -17.60
C PRO A 385 0.97 -10.94 -17.95
N VAL A 386 0.78 -10.63 -19.23
CA VAL A 386 -0.54 -10.27 -19.76
C VAL A 386 -1.39 -11.52 -19.83
N GLY A 387 -2.56 -11.49 -19.22
CA GLY A 387 -3.49 -12.63 -19.21
C GLY A 387 -4.07 -12.95 -20.58
N TYR A 388 -4.32 -14.24 -20.83
CA TYR A 388 -4.82 -14.74 -22.12
C TYR A 388 -6.04 -13.97 -22.67
N PRO A 389 -7.06 -13.58 -21.87
CA PRO A 389 -8.23 -12.86 -22.40
C PRO A 389 -7.88 -11.54 -23.10
N ALA A 390 -6.77 -10.88 -22.76
CA ALA A 390 -6.39 -9.62 -23.39
C ALA A 390 -5.99 -9.77 -24.88
N PHE A 391 -5.68 -10.98 -25.31
CA PHE A 391 -5.31 -11.28 -26.72
C PHE A 391 -6.52 -11.64 -27.59
N ASN A 392 -7.63 -12.10 -27.00
CA ASN A 392 -8.74 -12.66 -27.74
C ASN A 392 -9.39 -11.66 -28.70
N GLU A 393 -9.50 -10.40 -28.30
CA GLU A 393 -10.20 -9.39 -29.09
C GLU A 393 -9.26 -8.30 -29.62
N ASN A 394 -8.00 -8.29 -29.20
CA ASN A 394 -7.01 -7.34 -29.65
C ASN A 394 -5.79 -8.02 -30.25
N SER A 395 -5.80 -8.18 -31.59
CA SER A 395 -4.70 -8.80 -32.34
C SER A 395 -3.39 -7.97 -32.35
N LEU A 396 -3.41 -6.73 -31.87
CA LEU A 396 -2.23 -5.89 -31.71
C LEU A 396 -1.60 -6.04 -30.32
N MET A 397 -2.23 -6.81 -29.42
CA MET A 397 -1.70 -7.05 -28.09
C MET A 397 -0.52 -8.02 -28.15
N THR A 398 0.53 -7.73 -27.43
CA THR A 398 1.74 -8.56 -27.33
C THR A 398 2.09 -8.82 -25.86
N GLN A 399 2.68 -9.98 -25.58
CA GLN A 399 3.22 -10.29 -24.26
C GLN A 399 4.52 -9.50 -24.00
N ASN A 400 4.85 -9.24 -22.75
CA ASN A 400 6.16 -8.71 -22.37
C ASN A 400 7.28 -9.70 -22.76
N LYS A 401 8.40 -9.20 -23.24
CA LYS A 401 9.49 -10.05 -23.79
C LYS A 401 9.94 -11.17 -22.86
N TYR A 402 10.05 -10.87 -21.57
CA TYR A 402 10.43 -11.88 -20.58
C TYR A 402 9.45 -13.06 -20.51
N TRP A 403 8.16 -12.77 -20.67
CA TRP A 403 7.08 -13.76 -20.55
C TRP A 403 6.76 -14.49 -21.86
N GLN A 404 7.24 -13.98 -23.03
CA GLN A 404 6.94 -14.60 -24.35
C GLN A 404 7.40 -16.05 -24.46
N ALA A 405 8.52 -16.41 -23.83
CA ALA A 405 9.06 -17.77 -23.86
C ALA A 405 8.58 -18.65 -22.68
N ARG A 406 7.78 -18.11 -21.78
CA ARG A 406 7.35 -18.76 -20.53
C ARG A 406 5.84 -18.93 -20.42
N TYR A 407 5.09 -18.39 -21.39
CA TYR A 407 3.62 -18.43 -21.47
C TYR A 407 3.13 -18.95 -22.80
#